data_319b9a288233c9bfa9ca57020071d69e
#
_entry.id   319b9a288233c9bfa9ca57020071d69e
#
_cell.length_a   1.000
_cell.length_b   1.000
_cell.length_c   1.000
_cell.angle_alpha   90.00
_cell.angle_beta   90.00
_cell.angle_gamma   90.00
#
_symmetry.space_group_name_H-M   'P 1'
#
loop_
_entity.id
_entity.type
_entity.pdbx_description
1 polymer ?
#
loop_
_entity_poly.entity_id
_entity_poly.type
_entity_poly.pdbx_seq_one_letter_code
_entity_poly.pdbx_strand_id
1 'polypeptide(L)'
;VVHIRTLKGKGYAPAEEHKEQWHYSGPFDIETGRSLFEGDEEDYSSVSCDYLLDKMKKDPKVVAITAGTPTVIGFTEDKRREAGKQFVDVGIAEETAVALASGIAAGGGKPVFGVYSSFVQRTFDQISQDLCINNNAATIVTFAGSVYGMNDVTHLCFFDIPLLSNIPNL
;
A
#
# COMPACT_ATOMS: atom_id res chain seq x y z
N VAL A 1 -4.18 -12.09 -31.45
CA VAL A 1 -3.65 -11.69 -30.14
C VAL A 1 -2.28 -11.10 -30.33
N VAL A 2 -2.02 -9.92 -29.76
CA VAL A 2 -0.71 -9.25 -29.78
C VAL A 2 -0.13 -9.32 -28.37
N HIS A 3 1.07 -9.91 -28.24
CA HIS A 3 1.81 -9.94 -26.99
C HIS A 3 2.97 -8.92 -27.06
N ILE A 4 2.87 -7.88 -26.25
CA ILE A 4 3.90 -6.81 -26.19
C ILE A 4 4.75 -7.04 -24.94
N ARG A 5 6.07 -7.12 -25.12
CA ARG A 5 7.04 -7.14 -24.03
C ARG A 5 7.76 -5.79 -23.99
N THR A 6 7.70 -5.15 -22.83
CA THR A 6 8.34 -3.85 -22.59
C THR A 6 9.35 -3.95 -21.46
N LEU A 7 10.26 -2.98 -21.42
CA LEU A 7 11.18 -2.76 -20.31
C LEU A 7 10.80 -1.44 -19.65
N LYS A 8 10.32 -1.50 -18.39
CA LYS A 8 10.01 -0.29 -17.61
C LYS A 8 11.28 0.53 -17.39
N GLY A 9 11.19 1.84 -17.65
CA GLY A 9 12.33 2.76 -17.53
C GLY A 9 13.25 2.79 -18.74
N LYS A 10 12.94 2.07 -19.84
CA LYS A 10 13.80 1.96 -21.00
C LYS A 10 14.24 3.33 -21.55
N GLY A 11 15.55 3.48 -21.71
CA GLY A 11 16.18 4.69 -22.22
C GLY A 11 16.79 5.58 -21.13
N TYR A 12 16.61 5.21 -19.86
CA TYR A 12 17.24 5.87 -18.73
C TYR A 12 17.79 4.85 -17.74
N ALA A 13 19.10 4.70 -17.69
CA ALA A 13 19.76 3.63 -16.92
C ALA A 13 19.33 3.56 -15.45
N PRO A 14 19.24 4.67 -14.69
CA PRO A 14 18.77 4.59 -13.30
C PRO A 14 17.36 4.01 -13.18
N ALA A 15 16.46 4.28 -14.13
CA ALA A 15 15.10 3.75 -14.11
C ALA A 15 15.02 2.28 -14.55
N GLU A 16 15.94 1.84 -15.41
CA GLU A 16 16.03 0.43 -15.79
C GLU A 16 16.56 -0.44 -14.65
N GLU A 17 17.45 0.10 -13.82
CA GLU A 17 18.06 -0.58 -12.67
C GLU A 17 17.13 -0.56 -11.44
N HIS A 18 16.47 0.57 -11.16
CA HIS A 18 15.66 0.79 -9.97
C HIS A 18 14.19 1.07 -10.30
N LYS A 19 13.52 0.11 -10.93
CA LYS A 19 12.17 0.25 -11.51
C LYS A 19 11.08 0.66 -10.50
N GLU A 20 11.19 0.26 -9.25
CA GLU A 20 10.25 0.61 -8.20
C GLU A 20 10.41 2.09 -7.83
N GLN A 21 11.63 2.53 -7.57
CA GLN A 21 11.96 3.91 -7.25
C GLN A 21 11.52 4.88 -8.36
N TRP A 22 11.66 4.47 -9.63
CA TRP A 22 11.30 5.25 -10.80
C TRP A 22 9.88 4.96 -11.33
N HIS A 23 9.05 4.33 -10.53
CA HIS A 23 7.65 4.15 -10.90
C HIS A 23 6.90 5.47 -10.97
N TYR A 24 7.16 6.35 -10.02
CA TYR A 24 6.74 7.75 -9.98
C TYR A 24 7.91 8.58 -9.48
N SER A 25 8.18 9.70 -10.12
CA SER A 25 9.21 10.62 -9.69
C SER A 25 8.70 12.06 -9.78
N GLY A 26 9.01 12.87 -8.78
CA GLY A 26 8.95 14.32 -8.90
C GLY A 26 10.04 14.84 -9.84
N PRO A 27 10.19 16.15 -10.02
CA PRO A 27 11.29 16.74 -10.74
C PRO A 27 12.65 16.29 -10.22
N PHE A 28 13.55 15.93 -11.13
CA PHE A 28 14.88 15.43 -10.83
C PHE A 28 15.90 15.95 -11.83
N ASP A 29 17.17 15.94 -11.46
CA ASP A 29 18.29 16.22 -12.36
C ASP A 29 18.53 15.01 -13.24
N ILE A 30 18.43 15.20 -14.55
CA ILE A 30 18.47 14.10 -15.52
C ILE A 30 19.85 13.42 -15.62
N GLU A 31 20.93 14.14 -15.30
CA GLU A 31 22.29 13.59 -15.40
C GLU A 31 22.66 12.76 -14.17
N THR A 32 22.18 13.18 -13.00
CA THR A 32 22.51 12.54 -11.72
C THR A 32 21.43 11.65 -11.17
N GLY A 33 20.18 11.78 -11.64
CA GLY A 33 19.02 11.11 -11.10
C GLY A 33 18.58 11.63 -9.72
N ARG A 34 19.17 12.69 -9.22
CA ARG A 34 18.85 13.23 -7.89
C ARG A 34 17.54 14.02 -7.93
N SER A 35 16.68 13.81 -6.92
CA SER A 35 15.50 14.63 -6.72
C SER A 35 15.89 16.10 -6.56
N LEU A 36 15.12 16.98 -7.19
CA LEU A 36 15.22 18.44 -6.97
C LEU A 36 14.41 18.91 -5.78
N PHE A 37 13.65 18.03 -5.15
CA PHE A 37 12.97 18.28 -3.89
C PHE A 37 13.67 17.53 -2.77
N GLU A 38 13.99 18.24 -1.71
CA GLU A 38 14.31 17.61 -0.43
C GLU A 38 12.98 17.12 0.14
N GLY A 39 12.83 15.81 0.28
CA GLY A 39 11.66 15.23 0.96
C GLY A 39 11.76 15.45 2.47
N ASP A 40 10.64 15.47 3.15
CA ASP A 40 10.61 15.38 4.60
C ASP A 40 11.27 14.07 5.04
N GLU A 41 12.12 14.12 6.06
CA GLU A 41 12.81 12.94 6.61
C GLU A 41 11.81 11.96 7.23
N GLU A 42 10.63 12.44 7.65
CA GLU A 42 9.58 11.68 8.31
C GLU A 42 8.23 12.00 7.69
N ASP A 43 7.53 10.95 7.25
CA ASP A 43 6.16 11.02 6.73
C ASP A 43 5.28 9.94 7.36
N TYR A 44 3.97 9.97 7.11
CA TYR A 44 3.04 8.97 7.62
C TYR A 44 3.36 7.54 7.17
N SER A 45 3.97 7.37 6.01
CA SER A 45 4.36 6.05 5.49
C SER A 45 5.52 5.49 6.28
N SER A 46 6.57 6.28 6.52
CA SER A 46 7.74 5.88 7.29
C SER A 46 7.39 5.58 8.75
N VAL A 47 6.62 6.45 9.40
CA VAL A 47 6.14 6.26 10.78
C VAL A 47 5.30 4.98 10.91
N SER A 48 4.38 4.75 9.97
CA SER A 48 3.53 3.55 9.97
C SER A 48 4.36 2.27 9.82
N CYS A 49 5.33 2.28 8.90
CA CYS A 49 6.20 1.14 8.68
C CYS A 49 7.07 0.83 9.91
N ASP A 50 7.71 1.82 10.49
CA ASP A 50 8.58 1.64 11.65
C ASP A 50 7.80 1.12 12.85
N TYR A 51 6.59 1.64 13.07
CA TYR A 51 5.67 1.12 14.07
C TYR A 51 5.31 -0.35 13.82
N LEU A 52 4.98 -0.71 12.58
CA LEU A 52 4.64 -2.09 12.23
C LEU A 52 5.82 -3.03 12.40
N LEU A 53 7.03 -2.65 11.97
CA LEU A 53 8.25 -3.44 12.17
C LEU A 53 8.54 -3.67 13.65
N ASP A 54 8.38 -2.65 14.49
CA ASP A 54 8.52 -2.81 15.94
C ASP A 54 7.49 -3.79 16.52
N LYS A 55 6.25 -3.75 16.05
CA LYS A 55 5.21 -4.71 16.44
C LYS A 55 5.50 -6.12 15.96
N MET A 56 5.95 -6.28 14.72
CA MET A 56 6.30 -7.58 14.13
C MET A 56 7.43 -8.27 14.90
N LYS A 57 8.44 -7.53 15.35
CA LYS A 57 9.53 -8.06 16.19
C LYS A 57 9.03 -8.66 17.51
N LYS A 58 7.92 -8.16 18.03
CA LYS A 58 7.35 -8.55 19.33
C LYS A 58 6.22 -9.57 19.21
N ASP A 59 5.55 -9.61 18.05
CA ASP A 59 4.38 -10.46 17.83
C ASP A 59 4.39 -11.04 16.41
N PRO A 60 4.65 -12.35 16.24
CA PRO A 60 4.66 -12.99 14.93
C PRO A 60 3.28 -13.06 14.26
N LYS A 61 2.21 -12.69 14.95
CA LYS A 61 0.85 -12.64 14.41
C LYS A 61 0.55 -11.35 13.65
N VAL A 62 1.37 -10.31 13.78
CA VAL A 62 1.22 -9.05 13.04
C VAL A 62 1.67 -9.26 11.60
N VAL A 63 0.81 -8.95 10.64
CA VAL A 63 1.09 -9.10 9.21
C VAL A 63 0.71 -7.83 8.48
N ALA A 64 1.65 -7.21 7.78
CA ALA A 64 1.38 -6.11 6.87
C ALA A 64 1.04 -6.65 5.49
N ILE A 65 0.00 -6.10 4.88
CA ILE A 65 -0.48 -6.48 3.55
C ILE A 65 -0.51 -5.24 2.67
N THR A 66 -0.11 -5.38 1.42
CA THR A 66 -0.27 -4.35 0.39
C THR A 66 -0.77 -4.98 -0.92
N ALA A 67 -1.25 -4.16 -1.82
CA ALA A 67 -1.73 -4.57 -3.14
C ALA A 67 -0.95 -3.86 -4.25
N GLY A 68 0.33 -4.25 -4.42
CA GLY A 68 1.22 -3.73 -5.44
C GLY A 68 1.77 -2.31 -5.14
N THR A 69 1.58 -1.80 -3.93
CA THR A 69 2.01 -0.46 -3.53
C THR A 69 2.77 -0.47 -2.18
N PRO A 70 3.87 -1.23 -2.06
CA PRO A 70 4.56 -1.42 -0.78
C PRO A 70 5.09 -0.12 -0.18
N THR A 71 5.51 0.83 -1.00
CA THR A 71 6.05 2.11 -0.54
C THR A 71 4.98 3.05 0.04
N VAL A 72 3.70 2.85 -0.29
CA VAL A 72 2.58 3.63 0.28
C VAL A 72 2.46 3.45 1.78
N ILE A 73 2.74 2.25 2.28
CA ILE A 73 2.80 1.95 3.71
C ILE A 73 4.25 1.96 4.25
N GLY A 74 5.18 2.52 3.48
CA GLY A 74 6.57 2.72 3.88
C GLY A 74 7.49 1.50 3.76
N PHE A 75 7.02 0.36 3.24
CA PHE A 75 7.83 -0.85 3.09
C PHE A 75 8.74 -0.76 1.86
N THR A 76 9.89 -0.11 2.01
CA THR A 76 11.00 -0.17 1.06
C THR A 76 11.55 -1.60 0.94
N GLU A 77 12.40 -1.86 -0.05
CA GLU A 77 12.97 -3.20 -0.26
C GLU A 77 13.66 -3.76 0.99
N ASP A 78 14.45 -2.94 1.69
CA ASP A 78 15.14 -3.34 2.91
C ASP A 78 14.16 -3.63 4.06
N LYS A 79 13.15 -2.79 4.23
CA LYS A 79 12.11 -2.98 5.25
C LYS A 79 11.25 -4.22 4.98
N ARG A 80 11.00 -4.56 3.70
CA ARG A 80 10.37 -5.85 3.33
C ARG A 80 11.23 -7.05 3.68
N ARG A 81 12.55 -6.96 3.48
CA ARG A 81 13.49 -8.03 3.91
C ARG A 81 13.49 -8.18 5.42
N GLU A 82 13.47 -7.08 6.18
CA GLU A 82 13.38 -7.09 7.64
C GLU A 82 12.07 -7.73 8.13
N ALA A 83 10.93 -7.38 7.54
CA ALA A 83 9.62 -7.94 7.89
C ALA A 83 9.50 -9.44 7.52
N GLY A 84 10.19 -9.87 6.48
CA GLY A 84 10.21 -11.27 6.03
C GLY A 84 8.80 -11.81 5.74
N LYS A 85 8.42 -12.89 6.41
CA LYS A 85 7.11 -13.55 6.21
C LYS A 85 5.91 -12.78 6.75
N GLN A 86 6.14 -11.74 7.53
CA GLN A 86 5.08 -10.88 8.08
C GLN A 86 4.71 -9.75 7.13
N PHE A 87 5.34 -9.65 5.97
CA PHE A 87 4.93 -8.74 4.89
C PHE A 87 4.44 -9.55 3.69
N VAL A 88 3.27 -9.18 3.17
CA VAL A 88 2.65 -9.83 2.01
C VAL A 88 2.22 -8.77 0.99
N ASP A 89 2.68 -8.92 -0.23
CA ASP A 89 2.20 -8.16 -1.38
C ASP A 89 1.40 -9.09 -2.30
N VAL A 90 0.12 -8.81 -2.47
CA VAL A 90 -0.78 -9.61 -3.30
C VAL A 90 -0.80 -9.18 -4.77
N GLY A 91 0.05 -8.21 -5.15
CA GLY A 91 -0.03 -7.55 -6.45
C GLY A 91 -1.23 -6.60 -6.54
N ILE A 92 -1.58 -6.15 -7.75
CA ILE A 92 -2.73 -5.26 -7.97
C ILE A 92 -4.03 -6.06 -7.83
N ALA A 93 -4.38 -6.39 -6.58
CA ALA A 93 -5.54 -7.23 -6.23
C ALA A 93 -6.05 -6.86 -4.83
N GLU A 94 -6.58 -5.67 -4.67
CA GLU A 94 -7.03 -5.12 -3.38
C GLU A 94 -8.12 -5.96 -2.74
N GLU A 95 -9.02 -6.52 -3.55
CA GLU A 95 -10.06 -7.45 -3.10
C GLU A 95 -9.45 -8.70 -2.45
N THR A 96 -8.38 -9.23 -3.05
CA THR A 96 -7.63 -10.35 -2.47
C THR A 96 -6.93 -9.96 -1.17
N ALA A 97 -6.41 -8.73 -1.07
CA ALA A 97 -5.79 -8.24 0.15
C ALA A 97 -6.77 -8.24 1.33
N VAL A 98 -8.02 -7.80 1.11
CA VAL A 98 -9.06 -7.80 2.15
C VAL A 98 -9.49 -9.21 2.51
N ALA A 99 -9.72 -10.09 1.52
CA ALA A 99 -10.06 -11.49 1.77
C ALA A 99 -8.94 -12.22 2.53
N LEU A 100 -7.67 -11.96 2.19
CA LEU A 100 -6.50 -12.48 2.91
C LEU A 100 -6.46 -11.95 4.35
N ALA A 101 -6.69 -10.65 4.56
CA ALA A 101 -6.77 -10.06 5.89
C ALA A 101 -7.85 -10.74 6.74
N SER A 102 -9.02 -10.99 6.16
CA SER A 102 -10.09 -11.73 6.83
C SER A 102 -9.64 -13.14 7.24
N GLY A 103 -9.01 -13.88 6.33
CA GLY A 103 -8.49 -15.23 6.63
C GLY A 103 -7.41 -15.23 7.71
N ILE A 104 -6.49 -14.27 7.68
CA ILE A 104 -5.47 -14.11 8.72
C ILE A 104 -6.11 -13.82 10.08
N ALA A 105 -7.10 -12.91 10.13
CA ALA A 105 -7.82 -12.58 11.35
C ALA A 105 -8.60 -13.78 11.91
N ALA A 106 -9.29 -14.53 11.05
CA ALA A 106 -9.99 -15.77 11.43
C ALA A 106 -9.03 -16.82 12.00
N GLY A 107 -7.78 -16.86 11.50
CA GLY A 107 -6.70 -17.70 12.03
C GLY A 107 -6.04 -17.16 13.30
N GLY A 108 -6.53 -16.05 13.87
CA GLY A 108 -5.98 -15.42 15.09
C GLY A 108 -4.76 -14.53 14.84
N GLY A 109 -4.51 -14.16 13.58
CA GLY A 109 -3.52 -13.17 13.21
C GLY A 109 -4.01 -11.73 13.37
N LYS A 110 -3.12 -10.78 13.17
CA LYS A 110 -3.37 -9.33 13.29
C LYS A 110 -3.00 -8.64 11.97
N PRO A 111 -3.84 -8.68 10.96
CA PRO A 111 -3.56 -8.12 9.66
C PRO A 111 -3.71 -6.59 9.67
N VAL A 112 -2.79 -5.93 8.96
CA VAL A 112 -2.83 -4.49 8.65
C VAL A 112 -2.69 -4.33 7.14
N PHE A 113 -3.73 -3.86 6.48
CA PHE A 113 -3.74 -3.61 5.04
C PHE A 113 -3.53 -2.13 4.77
N GLY A 114 -2.40 -1.79 4.12
CA GLY A 114 -2.09 -0.42 3.70
C GLY A 114 -2.41 -0.22 2.22
N VAL A 115 -3.18 0.82 1.91
CA VAL A 115 -3.70 1.07 0.56
C VAL A 115 -3.94 2.56 0.32
N TYR A 116 -3.86 3.00 -0.95
CA TYR A 116 -4.35 4.32 -1.32
C TYR A 116 -5.88 4.41 -1.14
N SER A 117 -6.34 5.52 -0.61
CA SER A 117 -7.77 5.79 -0.41
C SER A 117 -8.60 5.64 -1.71
N SER A 118 -8.05 6.02 -2.86
CA SER A 118 -8.71 5.79 -4.16
C SER A 118 -8.83 4.31 -4.53
N PHE A 119 -7.94 3.45 -4.05
CA PHE A 119 -7.94 2.02 -4.41
C PHE A 119 -8.81 1.19 -3.48
N VAL A 120 -9.00 1.61 -2.23
CA VAL A 120 -9.89 0.91 -1.29
C VAL A 120 -11.34 0.85 -1.77
N GLN A 121 -11.74 1.75 -2.67
CA GLN A 121 -13.11 1.80 -3.20
C GLN A 121 -13.55 0.49 -3.86
N ARG A 122 -12.64 -0.23 -4.51
CA ARG A 122 -12.94 -1.51 -5.17
C ARG A 122 -13.09 -2.69 -4.21
N THR A 123 -12.86 -2.49 -2.91
CA THR A 123 -12.94 -3.53 -1.89
C THR A 123 -14.17 -3.46 -1.00
N PHE A 124 -15.16 -2.66 -1.38
CA PHE A 124 -16.36 -2.44 -0.57
C PHE A 124 -17.08 -3.76 -0.22
N ASP A 125 -17.26 -4.63 -1.20
CA ASP A 125 -17.87 -5.94 -1.00
C ASP A 125 -17.06 -6.81 -0.04
N GLN A 126 -15.76 -6.92 -0.23
CA GLN A 126 -14.90 -7.75 0.60
C GLN A 126 -14.82 -7.22 2.04
N ILE A 127 -14.77 -5.90 2.22
CA ILE A 127 -14.82 -5.32 3.56
C ILE A 127 -16.14 -5.65 4.24
N SER A 128 -17.26 -5.45 3.55
CA SER A 128 -18.58 -5.72 4.13
C SER A 128 -18.82 -7.22 4.37
N GLN A 129 -18.52 -8.08 3.40
CA GLN A 129 -18.83 -9.50 3.44
C GLN A 129 -17.77 -10.30 4.22
N ASP A 130 -16.48 -10.10 3.92
CA ASP A 130 -15.44 -10.95 4.46
C ASP A 130 -14.99 -10.50 5.87
N LEU A 131 -14.89 -9.20 6.11
CA LEU A 131 -14.48 -8.68 7.42
C LEU A 131 -15.68 -8.45 8.34
N CYS A 132 -16.61 -7.57 7.95
CA CYS A 132 -17.60 -7.02 8.87
C CYS A 132 -18.71 -8.00 9.23
N ILE A 133 -19.27 -8.76 8.28
CA ILE A 133 -20.28 -9.80 8.56
C ILE A 133 -19.68 -10.92 9.40
N ASN A 134 -18.44 -11.29 9.16
CA ASN A 134 -17.76 -12.36 9.90
C ASN A 134 -17.12 -11.90 11.21
N ASN A 135 -17.15 -10.60 11.54
CA ASN A 135 -16.46 -10.02 12.69
C ASN A 135 -14.95 -10.36 12.74
N ASN A 136 -14.31 -10.44 11.61
CA ASN A 136 -12.88 -10.70 11.50
C ASN A 136 -12.11 -9.39 11.65
N ALA A 137 -11.39 -9.23 12.76
CA ALA A 137 -10.70 -7.97 13.08
C ALA A 137 -9.49 -7.74 12.17
N ALA A 138 -9.52 -6.67 11.38
CA ALA A 138 -8.41 -6.21 10.58
C ALA A 138 -8.26 -4.68 10.68
N THR A 139 -7.05 -4.17 10.50
CA THR A 139 -6.82 -2.73 10.36
C THR A 139 -6.61 -2.40 8.90
N ILE A 140 -7.38 -1.46 8.35
CA ILE A 140 -7.16 -0.92 7.01
C ILE A 140 -6.67 0.52 7.17
N VAL A 141 -5.47 0.79 6.65
CA VAL A 141 -4.85 2.12 6.69
C VAL A 141 -4.92 2.72 5.29
N THR A 142 -5.72 3.76 5.13
CA THR A 142 -5.86 4.48 3.86
C THR A 142 -4.92 5.67 3.83
N PHE A 143 -4.09 5.72 2.80
CA PHE A 143 -3.14 6.81 2.57
C PHE A 143 -3.65 7.78 1.51
N ALA A 144 -3.15 9.01 1.54
CA ALA A 144 -3.47 10.07 0.60
C ALA A 144 -4.99 10.35 0.48
N GLY A 145 -5.73 10.15 1.57
CA GLY A 145 -7.11 10.59 1.68
C GLY A 145 -7.17 12.12 1.78
N SER A 146 -7.99 12.79 1.03
CA SER A 146 -8.31 14.21 1.01
C SER A 146 -7.96 14.92 -0.30
N VAL A 147 -7.93 16.23 -0.24
CA VAL A 147 -7.57 17.12 -1.38
C VAL A 147 -6.06 17.22 -1.64
N TYR A 148 -5.25 16.48 -0.91
CA TYR A 148 -3.81 16.43 -1.14
C TYR A 148 -3.53 15.80 -2.50
N GLY A 149 -2.70 16.46 -3.31
CA GLY A 149 -2.39 15.96 -4.64
C GLY A 149 -3.46 16.22 -5.70
N MET A 150 -4.27 17.26 -5.57
CA MET A 150 -5.33 17.63 -6.52
C MET A 150 -4.89 17.75 -7.99
N ASN A 151 -3.61 17.67 -8.28
CA ASN A 151 -3.09 17.65 -9.65
C ASN A 151 -3.22 16.27 -10.31
N ASP A 152 -3.60 15.25 -9.57
CA ASP A 152 -3.79 13.89 -10.05
C ASP A 152 -5.30 13.58 -10.17
N VAL A 153 -5.79 13.53 -11.38
CA VAL A 153 -7.22 13.26 -11.67
C VAL A 153 -7.63 11.81 -11.35
N THR A 154 -6.69 10.92 -11.10
CA THR A 154 -6.96 9.48 -10.88
C THR A 154 -6.90 9.05 -9.41
N HIS A 155 -6.35 9.90 -8.53
CA HIS A 155 -6.10 9.57 -7.12
C HIS A 155 -6.67 10.62 -6.16
N LEU A 156 -7.88 11.12 -6.44
CA LEU A 156 -8.48 12.24 -5.71
C LEU A 156 -8.96 11.92 -4.29
N CYS A 157 -9.27 10.66 -4.00
CA CYS A 157 -9.50 10.19 -2.63
C CYS A 157 -10.51 10.98 -1.79
N PHE A 158 -11.65 11.39 -2.37
CA PHE A 158 -12.67 12.19 -1.66
C PHE A 158 -13.78 11.36 -1.03
N PHE A 159 -13.96 10.12 -1.45
CA PHE A 159 -15.17 9.35 -1.22
C PHE A 159 -15.01 8.22 -0.21
N ASP A 160 -13.84 8.03 0.35
CA ASP A 160 -13.53 6.95 1.28
C ASP A 160 -14.39 7.01 2.55
N ILE A 161 -14.47 8.15 3.21
CA ILE A 161 -15.28 8.30 4.44
C ILE A 161 -16.76 8.01 4.18
N PRO A 162 -17.46 8.69 3.24
CA PRO A 162 -18.87 8.40 2.99
C PRO A 162 -19.10 6.99 2.43
N LEU A 163 -18.13 6.41 1.70
CA LEU A 163 -18.23 5.05 1.22
C LEU A 163 -18.18 4.04 2.37
N LEU A 164 -17.16 4.14 3.21
CA LEU A 164 -16.88 3.15 4.25
C LEU A 164 -17.78 3.31 5.48
N SER A 165 -18.21 4.52 5.81
CA SER A 165 -19.08 4.80 6.97
C SER A 165 -20.47 4.15 6.87
N ASN A 166 -20.84 3.62 5.70
CA ASN A 166 -22.10 2.90 5.51
C ASN A 166 -21.99 1.39 5.79
N ILE A 167 -20.80 0.88 6.07
CA ILE A 167 -20.62 -0.55 6.34
C ILE A 167 -20.82 -0.80 7.84
N PRO A 168 -21.81 -1.63 8.23
CA PRO A 168 -22.00 -1.99 9.62
C PRO A 168 -20.81 -2.74 10.20
N ASN A 169 -20.42 -2.45 11.42
CA ASN A 169 -19.30 -3.07 12.15
C ASN A 169 -17.90 -2.76 11.61
N LEU A 170 -17.77 -1.72 10.77
CA LEU A 170 -16.48 -1.21 10.34
C LEU A 170 -15.96 -0.14 11.32
#